data_8a96e29cc8e4072d3387a41a83c71458
#
_entry.id   8a96e29cc8e4072d3387a41a83c71458
#
_cell.length_a   1.000
_cell.length_b   1.000
_cell.length_c   1.000
_cell.angle_alpha   90.00
_cell.angle_beta   90.00
_cell.angle_gamma   90.00
#
_symmetry.space_group_name_H-M   'P 1'
#
loop_
_entity.id
_entity.type
_entity.pdbx_description
1 polymer ?
#
loop_
_entity_poly.entity_id
_entity_poly.type
_entity_poly.pdbx_seq_one_letter_code
_entity_poly.pdbx_strand_id
1 'polypeptide(L)'
;MIYEDMQFEIVTIFPGFFAGIFDNGILRRALAEELVSIGVHDLRAFTHDRHRTVDDRPFGGGEGMVLKPEPLAEALASLGIGPKVERLAPQQVEGDMKITISQDLRKETDCGNDRYVPDLGCKSYQGTTSVVPQSDQSESGALAPAEEFDAEGDGGFNPRTEHADSMRALAPEGNPSGESKSRVILLSAQGRPFNQAMARELATLDRIVLICGRYEGVDERINQLYCDMELSIGDYVISGGELAAAVVVDATMRLIPGVLGNEASGEFESFGVADAEITTAEDGVPRSQHGAGGLLDYPHYTRPAEFGGLRAPEVLMNGDHAGIRRWRREQQLRKTLANRPDLLQGATLSKEDRKLLEAIRDEAV
;
A
#
# COMPACT_ATOMS: atom_id res chain seq x y z
N MET A 1 17.80 -20.88 5.42
CA MET A 1 17.40 -20.14 4.21
C MET A 1 17.55 -18.67 4.60
N ILE A 2 18.48 -17.95 3.99
CA ILE A 2 18.65 -16.51 4.25
C ILE A 2 17.49 -15.90 3.47
N TYR A 3 16.50 -15.33 4.15
CA TYR A 3 15.51 -14.47 3.49
C TYR A 3 16.30 -13.26 3.01
N GLU A 4 16.29 -13.00 1.72
CA GLU A 4 16.77 -11.72 1.22
C GLU A 4 15.82 -10.65 1.76
N ASP A 5 16.38 -9.61 2.41
CA ASP A 5 15.61 -8.53 3.02
C ASP A 5 14.79 -7.83 1.95
N MET A 6 13.50 -7.58 2.21
CA MET A 6 12.66 -6.84 1.29
C MET A 6 13.18 -5.43 1.10
N GLN A 7 13.36 -5.01 -0.16
CA GLN A 7 13.92 -3.70 -0.50
C GLN A 7 12.85 -2.75 -1.03
N PHE A 8 12.75 -1.58 -0.43
CA PHE A 8 11.99 -0.44 -0.96
C PHE A 8 12.94 0.63 -1.48
N GLU A 9 12.75 1.03 -2.74
CA GLU A 9 13.50 2.11 -3.37
C GLU A 9 12.54 3.23 -3.77
N ILE A 10 12.72 4.43 -3.26
CA ILE A 10 11.82 5.56 -3.46
C ILE A 10 12.53 6.62 -4.28
N VAL A 11 12.05 6.89 -5.49
CA VAL A 11 12.55 7.95 -6.36
C VAL A 11 11.67 9.19 -6.21
N THR A 12 12.24 10.30 -5.76
CA THR A 12 11.51 11.54 -5.43
C THR A 12 12.37 12.79 -5.68
N ILE A 13 11.71 13.94 -5.84
CA ILE A 13 12.38 15.25 -5.84
C ILE A 13 12.51 15.87 -4.44
N PHE A 14 11.94 15.22 -3.43
CA PHE A 14 11.94 15.67 -2.03
C PHE A 14 12.41 14.57 -1.06
N PRO A 15 13.67 14.14 -1.11
CA PRO A 15 14.15 13.06 -0.24
C PRO A 15 14.01 13.39 1.25
N GLY A 16 14.14 14.65 1.63
CA GLY A 16 13.95 15.12 3.01
C GLY A 16 12.53 14.93 3.55
N PHE A 17 11.53 14.67 2.70
CA PHE A 17 10.18 14.36 3.13
C PHE A 17 10.10 13.10 4.01
N PHE A 18 10.96 12.14 3.76
CA PHE A 18 11.00 10.87 4.47
C PHE A 18 11.80 10.91 5.78
N ALA A 19 12.49 12.02 6.05
CA ALA A 19 13.20 12.20 7.31
C ALA A 19 12.23 12.10 8.49
N GLY A 20 12.46 11.16 9.38
CA GLY A 20 11.66 10.90 10.57
C GLY A 20 10.42 10.01 10.36
N ILE A 21 9.92 9.82 9.14
CA ILE A 21 8.77 8.93 8.89
C ILE A 21 9.13 7.48 9.25
N PHE A 22 10.33 7.05 8.88
CA PHE A 22 10.80 5.69 9.10
C PHE A 22 11.51 5.48 10.44
N ASP A 23 11.65 6.52 11.26
CA ASP A 23 12.39 6.48 12.53
C ASP A 23 11.53 6.07 13.72
N ASN A 24 10.26 5.72 13.51
CA ASN A 24 9.31 5.46 14.58
C ASN A 24 8.59 4.12 14.43
N GLY A 25 8.14 3.59 15.58
CA GLY A 25 7.25 2.42 15.65
C GLY A 25 7.84 1.15 15.05
N ILE A 26 7.01 0.43 14.32
CA ILE A 26 7.37 -0.85 13.70
C ILE A 26 8.33 -0.67 12.52
N LEU A 27 8.25 0.48 11.80
CA LEU A 27 9.15 0.85 10.71
C LEU A 27 10.60 0.86 11.19
N ARG A 28 10.86 1.62 12.26
CA ARG A 28 12.21 1.68 12.85
C ARG A 28 12.72 0.30 13.29
N ARG A 29 11.82 -0.53 13.89
CA ARG A 29 12.21 -1.86 14.34
C ARG A 29 12.57 -2.75 13.16
N ALA A 30 11.75 -2.80 12.12
CA ALA A 30 11.99 -3.60 10.94
C ALA A 30 13.30 -3.24 10.23
N LEU A 31 13.62 -1.94 10.16
CA LEU A 31 14.90 -1.45 9.63
C LEU A 31 16.08 -1.84 10.53
N ALA A 32 15.94 -1.73 11.85
CA ALA A 32 17.00 -2.04 12.81
C ALA A 32 17.29 -3.56 12.90
N GLU A 33 16.28 -4.39 12.65
CA GLU A 33 16.39 -5.86 12.60
C GLU A 33 16.74 -6.36 11.19
N GLU A 34 17.01 -5.46 10.24
CA GLU A 34 17.36 -5.77 8.84
C GLU A 34 16.34 -6.67 8.13
N LEU A 35 15.05 -6.59 8.53
CA LEU A 35 13.94 -7.30 7.88
C LEU A 35 13.50 -6.63 6.58
N VAL A 36 13.74 -5.32 6.50
CA VAL A 36 13.47 -4.49 5.31
C VAL A 36 14.58 -3.46 5.15
N SER A 37 14.82 -3.03 3.93
CA SER A 37 15.67 -1.88 3.62
C SER A 37 14.89 -0.82 2.84
N ILE A 38 15.20 0.47 3.07
CA ILE A 38 14.55 1.59 2.38
C ILE A 38 15.61 2.52 1.84
N GLY A 39 15.73 2.61 0.51
CA GLY A 39 16.53 3.58 -0.21
C GLY A 39 15.66 4.76 -0.67
N VAL A 40 16.14 6.00 -0.44
CA VAL A 40 15.47 7.21 -0.94
C VAL A 40 16.41 7.95 -1.87
N HIS A 41 16.01 8.11 -3.14
CA HIS A 41 16.83 8.63 -4.22
C HIS A 41 16.33 10.00 -4.65
N ASP A 42 17.23 11.01 -4.56
CA ASP A 42 16.95 12.34 -5.06
C ASP A 42 17.05 12.37 -6.59
N LEU A 43 15.89 12.55 -7.26
CA LEU A 43 15.83 12.64 -8.71
C LEU A 43 16.71 13.76 -9.28
N ARG A 44 16.96 14.82 -8.51
CA ARG A 44 17.84 15.92 -8.91
C ARG A 44 19.32 15.53 -9.04
N ALA A 45 19.71 14.41 -8.46
CA ALA A 45 21.06 13.88 -8.60
C ALA A 45 21.34 13.30 -10.00
N PHE A 46 20.27 13.02 -10.77
CA PHE A 46 20.33 12.45 -12.11
C PHE A 46 20.10 13.49 -13.23
N THR A 47 20.35 14.76 -12.94
CA THR A 47 20.30 15.86 -13.90
C THR A 47 21.71 16.39 -14.17
N HIS A 48 21.98 16.81 -15.41
CA HIS A 48 23.31 17.25 -15.84
C HIS A 48 23.39 18.76 -16.07
N ASP A 49 22.26 19.47 -15.99
CA ASP A 49 22.19 20.91 -16.12
C ASP A 49 22.53 21.63 -14.79
N ARG A 50 23.00 22.88 -14.91
CA ARG A 50 23.38 23.72 -13.75
C ARG A 50 22.26 23.90 -12.73
N HIS A 51 21.02 23.91 -13.19
CA HIS A 51 19.82 24.19 -12.37
C HIS A 51 19.20 22.92 -11.78
N ARG A 52 19.69 21.74 -12.13
CA ARG A 52 19.16 20.42 -11.73
C ARG A 52 17.68 20.31 -12.06
N THR A 53 17.31 20.61 -13.31
CA THR A 53 15.93 20.71 -13.79
C THR A 53 15.37 19.32 -14.03
N VAL A 54 14.37 18.94 -13.24
CA VAL A 54 13.70 17.62 -13.28
C VAL A 54 12.36 17.63 -14.01
N ASP A 55 11.85 18.79 -14.36
CA ASP A 55 10.53 19.01 -14.92
C ASP A 55 10.59 19.98 -16.12
N ASP A 56 9.55 19.95 -16.99
CA ASP A 56 9.38 20.86 -18.11
C ASP A 56 7.89 21.02 -18.44
N ARG A 57 7.56 21.95 -19.32
CA ARG A 57 6.20 22.18 -19.78
C ARG A 57 5.68 20.99 -20.60
N PRO A 58 4.39 20.62 -20.46
CA PRO A 58 3.83 19.53 -21.24
C PRO A 58 3.75 19.89 -22.73
N PHE A 59 3.96 18.91 -23.59
CA PHE A 59 3.63 19.04 -25.01
C PHE A 59 2.14 19.29 -25.20
N GLY A 60 1.81 20.12 -26.20
CA GLY A 60 0.43 20.53 -26.44
C GLY A 60 -0.01 21.76 -25.63
N GLY A 61 0.86 22.25 -24.76
CA GLY A 61 0.55 23.37 -23.87
C GLY A 61 -0.29 22.93 -22.67
N GLY A 62 -0.71 23.86 -21.84
CA GLY A 62 -1.43 23.64 -20.60
C GLY A 62 -0.70 24.30 -19.43
N GLU A 63 -1.35 24.29 -18.27
CA GLU A 63 -0.77 24.78 -17.04
C GLU A 63 0.02 23.66 -16.35
N GLY A 64 0.99 24.05 -15.51
CA GLY A 64 1.79 23.11 -14.75
C GLY A 64 3.04 22.60 -15.47
N MET A 65 3.67 21.60 -14.87
CA MET A 65 4.93 21.00 -15.29
C MET A 65 4.78 19.47 -15.28
N VAL A 66 5.65 18.77 -16.00
CA VAL A 66 5.70 17.29 -16.04
C VAL A 66 7.12 16.86 -15.71
N LEU A 67 7.30 15.84 -14.87
CA LEU A 67 8.63 15.28 -14.59
C LEU A 67 9.21 14.67 -15.85
N LYS A 68 10.45 15.06 -16.16
CA LYS A 68 11.19 14.68 -17.36
C LYS A 68 11.56 13.20 -17.37
N PRO A 69 11.53 12.55 -18.55
CA PRO A 69 11.85 11.13 -18.64
C PRO A 69 13.33 10.82 -18.45
N GLU A 70 14.27 11.70 -18.84
CA GLU A 70 15.70 11.42 -18.78
C GLU A 70 16.18 11.21 -17.35
N PRO A 71 15.95 12.14 -16.38
CA PRO A 71 16.38 11.92 -14.99
C PRO A 71 15.78 10.67 -14.36
N LEU A 72 14.52 10.36 -14.67
CA LEU A 72 13.84 9.16 -14.17
C LEU A 72 14.45 7.87 -14.75
N ALA A 73 14.72 7.84 -16.04
CA ALA A 73 15.37 6.71 -16.68
C ALA A 73 16.79 6.45 -16.12
N GLU A 74 17.57 7.52 -15.87
CA GLU A 74 18.90 7.42 -15.26
C GLU A 74 18.83 6.95 -13.81
N ALA A 75 17.87 7.46 -13.02
CA ALA A 75 17.63 6.99 -11.66
C ALA A 75 17.30 5.50 -11.65
N LEU A 76 16.40 5.03 -12.51
CA LEU A 76 16.05 3.62 -12.64
C LEU A 76 17.24 2.77 -13.10
N ALA A 77 18.01 3.25 -14.07
CA ALA A 77 19.22 2.57 -14.52
C ALA A 77 20.27 2.44 -13.40
N SER A 78 20.44 3.45 -12.54
CA SER A 78 21.33 3.38 -11.36
C SER A 78 20.91 2.31 -10.35
N LEU A 79 19.61 1.97 -10.35
CA LEU A 79 19.03 0.89 -9.54
C LEU A 79 19.07 -0.48 -10.28
N GLY A 80 19.71 -0.55 -11.44
CA GLY A 80 19.79 -1.77 -12.25
C GLY A 80 18.49 -2.12 -12.98
N ILE A 81 17.60 -1.12 -13.21
CA ILE A 81 16.31 -1.32 -13.86
C ILE A 81 16.37 -0.77 -15.28
N GLY A 82 16.37 -1.67 -16.26
CA GLY A 82 16.22 -1.34 -17.68
C GLY A 82 14.76 -1.24 -18.13
N PRO A 83 14.51 -0.83 -19.40
CA PRO A 83 13.19 -0.85 -20.00
C PRO A 83 12.55 -2.24 -19.97
N LYS A 84 11.21 -2.31 -19.92
CA LYS A 84 10.45 -3.59 -19.88
C LYS A 84 10.84 -4.57 -20.97
N VAL A 85 11.11 -4.07 -22.18
CA VAL A 85 11.51 -4.92 -23.32
C VAL A 85 12.77 -5.72 -23.00
N GLU A 86 13.71 -5.13 -22.28
CA GLU A 86 14.97 -5.78 -21.87
C GLU A 86 14.73 -6.76 -20.68
N ARG A 87 13.82 -6.40 -19.76
CA ARG A 87 13.49 -7.23 -18.59
C ARG A 87 12.62 -8.45 -18.92
N LEU A 88 11.79 -8.34 -19.96
CA LEU A 88 10.87 -9.40 -20.41
C LEU A 88 11.47 -10.28 -21.53
N ALA A 89 12.61 -9.88 -22.10
CA ALA A 89 13.33 -10.73 -23.05
C ALA A 89 13.84 -11.97 -22.30
N PRO A 90 13.50 -13.20 -22.74
CA PRO A 90 14.08 -14.39 -22.15
C PRO A 90 15.61 -14.26 -22.27
N GLN A 91 16.30 -14.43 -21.14
CA GLN A 91 17.76 -14.49 -21.13
C GLN A 91 18.15 -15.59 -22.12
N GLN A 92 18.67 -15.20 -23.28
CA GLN A 92 19.18 -16.15 -24.25
C GLN A 92 20.41 -16.79 -23.61
N VAL A 93 20.23 -18.02 -23.15
CA VAL A 93 21.34 -18.93 -22.96
C VAL A 93 22.04 -19.00 -24.33
N GLU A 94 23.31 -18.61 -24.41
CA GLU A 94 24.14 -18.74 -25.58
C GLU A 94 24.11 -20.19 -26.07
N GLY A 95 23.31 -20.44 -27.05
CA GLY A 95 23.20 -21.68 -27.77
C GLY A 95 22.68 -21.33 -29.17
N ASP A 96 23.56 -21.48 -30.17
CA ASP A 96 23.30 -21.24 -31.59
C ASP A 96 21.95 -21.80 -32.04
N MET A 97 20.96 -20.94 -32.22
CA MET A 97 19.76 -21.27 -33.00
C MET A 97 19.45 -20.10 -33.96
N LYS A 98 19.90 -20.25 -35.21
CA LYS A 98 19.53 -19.36 -36.31
C LYS A 98 18.04 -19.43 -36.53
N ILE A 99 17.32 -18.38 -36.15
CA ILE A 99 15.93 -18.21 -36.52
C ILE A 99 15.89 -17.54 -37.90
N THR A 100 15.48 -18.29 -38.92
CA THR A 100 15.16 -17.76 -40.24
C THR A 100 13.81 -17.06 -40.18
N ILE A 101 13.81 -15.72 -40.24
CA ILE A 101 12.59 -14.93 -40.38
C ILE A 101 12.09 -15.09 -41.82
N SER A 102 10.99 -15.80 -42.00
CA SER A 102 10.27 -15.83 -43.27
C SER A 102 9.62 -14.48 -43.54
N GLN A 103 10.03 -13.85 -44.61
CA GLN A 103 9.45 -12.62 -45.17
C GLN A 103 8.11 -12.94 -45.85
N ASP A 104 7.01 -13.05 -45.12
CA ASP A 104 5.67 -13.14 -45.72
C ASP A 104 4.64 -12.41 -44.84
N LEU A 105 4.72 -11.08 -44.84
CA LEU A 105 3.60 -10.20 -44.44
C LEU A 105 3.75 -8.81 -45.11
N ARG A 106 3.75 -8.81 -46.43
CA ARG A 106 3.45 -7.62 -47.18
C ARG A 106 2.46 -8.01 -48.27
N LYS A 107 1.18 -7.90 -47.96
CA LYS A 107 0.12 -7.60 -48.95
C LYS A 107 -1.19 -7.35 -48.20
N GLU A 108 -1.87 -6.29 -48.70
CA GLU A 108 -3.26 -5.94 -48.50
C GLU A 108 -3.58 -5.01 -47.31
N THR A 109 -3.54 -3.74 -47.57
CA THR A 109 -4.61 -2.78 -47.24
C THR A 109 -4.61 -1.64 -48.23
N ASP A 110 -5.36 -1.84 -49.28
CA ASP A 110 -5.93 -0.74 -50.05
C ASP A 110 -7.44 -0.82 -49.83
N CYS A 111 -8.01 0.14 -49.10
CA CYS A 111 -9.44 0.45 -49.08
C CYS A 111 -9.68 1.82 -48.46
N GLY A 112 -9.98 2.77 -49.36
CA GLY A 112 -11.24 3.48 -49.31
C GLY A 112 -11.42 4.54 -48.22
N ASN A 113 -11.18 5.73 -48.64
CA ASN A 113 -11.68 7.02 -48.15
C ASN A 113 -13.20 6.97 -47.87
N ASP A 114 -13.65 7.07 -46.59
CA ASP A 114 -14.97 7.61 -46.30
C ASP A 114 -15.00 8.32 -44.94
N ARG A 115 -15.45 9.57 -45.03
CA ARG A 115 -15.57 10.52 -43.92
C ARG A 115 -16.78 10.15 -43.07
N TYR A 116 -16.57 9.95 -41.76
CA TYR A 116 -17.64 10.10 -40.77
C TYR A 116 -17.15 10.96 -39.60
N VAL A 117 -17.75 12.14 -39.46
CA VAL A 117 -17.55 13.08 -38.37
C VAL A 117 -18.81 13.01 -37.50
N PRO A 118 -18.77 12.60 -36.24
CA PRO A 118 -19.85 12.88 -35.32
C PRO A 118 -19.61 14.22 -34.64
N ASP A 119 -20.55 15.07 -34.75
CA ASP A 119 -20.73 16.36 -34.08
C ASP A 119 -20.96 16.14 -32.59
N LEU A 120 -20.01 16.56 -31.76
CA LEU A 120 -20.18 16.65 -30.30
C LEU A 120 -20.11 18.11 -29.88
N GLY A 121 -21.31 18.67 -29.66
CA GLY A 121 -21.56 20.04 -29.26
C GLY A 121 -20.73 20.50 -28.08
N CYS A 122 -19.92 21.50 -28.30
CA CYS A 122 -19.17 22.27 -27.35
C CYS A 122 -20.11 23.11 -26.49
N LYS A 123 -20.30 22.77 -25.21
CA LYS A 123 -20.87 23.66 -24.19
C LYS A 123 -19.73 24.36 -23.46
N SER A 124 -19.56 25.62 -23.77
CA SER A 124 -18.67 26.54 -23.08
C SER A 124 -19.09 26.72 -21.62
N TYR A 125 -18.19 26.40 -20.68
CA TYR A 125 -18.31 26.77 -19.27
C TYR A 125 -17.61 28.10 -19.04
N GLN A 126 -18.38 29.13 -18.68
CA GLN A 126 -17.86 30.43 -18.28
C GLN A 126 -17.42 30.36 -16.81
N GLY A 127 -16.16 30.72 -16.56
CA GLY A 127 -15.56 30.79 -15.25
C GLY A 127 -16.14 31.91 -14.40
N THR A 128 -16.38 31.63 -13.13
CA THR A 128 -16.59 32.62 -12.10
C THR A 128 -15.33 32.76 -11.26
N THR A 129 -14.75 33.93 -11.32
CA THR A 129 -13.66 34.42 -10.47
C THR A 129 -14.17 34.55 -9.03
N SER A 130 -13.61 33.82 -8.06
CA SER A 130 -13.81 34.08 -6.64
C SER A 130 -12.61 34.79 -6.04
N VAL A 131 -12.89 35.97 -5.51
CA VAL A 131 -11.97 36.86 -4.81
C VAL A 131 -11.65 36.30 -3.43
N VAL A 132 -10.36 36.20 -3.13
CA VAL A 132 -9.86 35.85 -1.78
C VAL A 132 -9.79 37.11 -0.94
N PRO A 133 -10.37 37.15 0.28
CA PRO A 133 -10.16 38.28 1.21
C PRO A 133 -8.82 38.09 1.94
N GLN A 134 -8.00 39.09 1.93
CA GLN A 134 -6.86 39.24 2.85
C GLN A 134 -7.42 39.52 4.26
N SER A 135 -6.93 38.78 5.25
CA SER A 135 -7.12 39.12 6.67
C SER A 135 -5.78 39.32 7.36
N ASP A 136 -5.75 40.41 8.10
CA ASP A 136 -4.65 41.04 8.80
C ASP A 136 -3.91 40.17 9.81
N GLN A 137 -2.64 40.52 9.96
CA GLN A 137 -1.74 40.09 11.03
C GLN A 137 -2.16 40.73 12.35
N SER A 138 -2.23 39.98 13.44
CA SER A 138 -1.68 40.37 14.74
C SER A 138 -1.85 39.30 15.81
N GLU A 139 -0.82 39.19 16.58
CA GLU A 139 -0.64 38.90 17.99
C GLU A 139 0.00 37.57 18.37
N SER A 140 1.23 37.74 18.82
CA SER A 140 2.11 36.88 19.56
C SER A 140 1.51 36.43 20.90
N GLY A 141 1.36 35.14 21.11
CA GLY A 141 1.11 34.53 22.42
C GLY A 141 2.25 33.56 22.78
N ALA A 142 2.98 33.90 23.83
CA ALA A 142 4.07 33.14 24.39
C ALA A 142 3.56 31.81 24.97
N LEU A 143 4.15 30.69 24.56
CA LEU A 143 3.98 29.37 25.17
C LEU A 143 4.90 29.21 26.37
N ALA A 144 4.32 28.87 27.51
CA ALA A 144 5.00 28.50 28.74
C ALA A 144 5.71 27.13 28.59
N PRO A 145 6.80 26.85 29.33
CA PRO A 145 7.57 25.64 29.21
C PRO A 145 6.83 24.44 29.81
N ALA A 146 6.96 23.28 29.13
CA ALA A 146 6.46 22.00 29.58
C ALA A 146 7.26 21.49 30.80
N GLU A 147 6.55 21.05 31.81
CA GLU A 147 7.10 20.38 32.99
C GLU A 147 7.54 18.96 32.61
N GLU A 148 8.74 18.60 33.04
CA GLU A 148 9.32 17.24 32.99
C GLU A 148 8.53 16.32 33.91
N PHE A 149 7.99 15.23 33.38
CA PHE A 149 7.49 14.11 34.16
C PHE A 149 8.56 13.04 34.28
N ASP A 150 9.10 12.87 35.47
CA ASP A 150 9.94 11.75 35.86
C ASP A 150 9.07 10.49 35.90
N ALA A 151 9.42 9.48 35.12
CA ALA A 151 8.85 8.14 35.16
C ALA A 151 9.86 7.17 35.79
N GLU A 152 9.84 7.04 37.10
CA GLU A 152 10.34 5.84 37.77
C GLU A 152 9.18 4.85 37.95
N GLY A 153 9.37 3.63 37.46
CA GLY A 153 8.37 2.55 37.59
C GLY A 153 8.87 1.28 36.92
N ASP A 154 9.84 0.67 37.61
CA ASP A 154 10.38 -0.66 37.39
C ASP A 154 9.25 -1.72 37.35
N GLY A 155 9.23 -2.56 36.31
CA GLY A 155 8.34 -3.69 36.14
C GLY A 155 8.83 -4.57 35.01
N GLY A 156 10.00 -5.20 35.21
CA GLY A 156 10.61 -6.10 34.23
C GLY A 156 9.72 -7.30 33.91
N PHE A 157 9.26 -7.38 32.67
CA PHE A 157 8.81 -8.61 32.05
C PHE A 157 9.88 -9.08 31.08
N ASN A 158 10.61 -10.11 31.49
CA ASN A 158 11.65 -10.74 30.69
C ASN A 158 11.11 -12.04 30.08
N PRO A 159 10.81 -12.10 28.78
CA PRO A 159 10.59 -13.37 28.10
C PRO A 159 11.87 -13.76 27.34
N ARG A 160 12.82 -14.31 28.04
CA ARG A 160 13.84 -15.18 27.43
C ARG A 160 13.50 -16.59 27.84
N THR A 161 13.21 -17.38 26.81
CA THR A 161 13.74 -18.71 26.49
C THR A 161 12.68 -19.63 25.92
N GLU A 162 13.09 -20.32 24.85
CA GLU A 162 12.56 -21.58 24.33
C GLU A 162 11.22 -21.49 23.61
N HIS A 163 11.26 -21.14 22.31
CA HIS A 163 10.38 -21.66 21.24
C HIS A 163 10.74 -21.05 19.86
N ALA A 164 12.03 -21.14 19.48
CA ALA A 164 12.47 -20.67 18.15
C ALA A 164 12.45 -21.75 17.06
N ASP A 165 12.04 -22.99 17.36
CA ASP A 165 12.24 -24.12 16.44
C ASP A 165 10.98 -24.78 15.85
N SER A 166 9.77 -24.29 16.10
CA SER A 166 8.55 -24.99 15.64
C SER A 166 7.62 -24.24 14.70
N MET A 167 7.99 -23.06 14.20
CA MET A 167 7.17 -22.34 13.20
C MET A 167 7.83 -22.28 11.82
N ARG A 168 8.16 -23.44 11.26
CA ARG A 168 8.76 -23.57 9.93
C ARG A 168 7.85 -24.28 8.93
N ALA A 169 6.59 -23.94 8.88
CA ALA A 169 5.70 -24.51 7.89
C ALA A 169 4.77 -23.44 7.31
N LEU A 170 4.88 -23.27 5.99
CA LEU A 170 4.12 -22.48 5.04
C LEU A 170 4.75 -21.13 4.61
N ALA A 171 6.07 -21.12 4.40
CA ALA A 171 6.60 -20.21 3.40
C ALA A 171 6.28 -20.79 2.00
N PRO A 172 5.77 -20.01 1.02
CA PRO A 172 5.68 -20.49 -0.35
C PRO A 172 7.05 -20.96 -0.78
N GLU A 173 7.10 -22.11 -1.45
CA GLU A 173 8.34 -22.72 -1.96
C GLU A 173 9.11 -21.64 -2.73
N GLY A 174 10.34 -21.36 -2.29
CA GLY A 174 11.22 -20.40 -2.93
C GLY A 174 11.33 -20.69 -4.42
N ASN A 175 11.24 -19.65 -5.23
CA ASN A 175 11.29 -19.75 -6.67
C ASN A 175 12.61 -20.43 -7.10
N PRO A 176 12.61 -21.62 -7.70
CA PRO A 176 13.84 -22.34 -8.05
C PRO A 176 14.66 -21.66 -9.16
N SER A 177 14.17 -20.57 -9.77
CA SER A 177 14.83 -19.84 -10.87
C SER A 177 15.80 -18.76 -10.43
N GLY A 178 15.90 -18.41 -9.14
CA GLY A 178 16.85 -17.41 -8.65
C GLY A 178 16.63 -15.97 -9.20
N GLU A 179 15.52 -15.72 -9.89
CA GLU A 179 15.16 -14.39 -10.37
C GLU A 179 14.51 -13.57 -9.25
N SER A 180 15.14 -12.45 -8.88
CA SER A 180 14.58 -11.48 -7.93
C SER A 180 13.24 -10.95 -8.42
N LYS A 181 12.20 -11.11 -7.59
CA LYS A 181 10.86 -10.59 -7.88
C LYS A 181 10.80 -9.10 -7.57
N SER A 182 11.03 -8.26 -8.56
CA SER A 182 10.96 -6.82 -8.40
C SER A 182 9.78 -6.20 -9.17
N ARG A 183 9.26 -5.06 -8.67
CA ARG A 183 8.23 -4.25 -9.33
C ARG A 183 8.59 -2.78 -9.30
N VAL A 184 8.37 -2.10 -10.42
CA VAL A 184 8.45 -0.63 -10.54
C VAL A 184 7.03 -0.08 -10.57
N ILE A 185 6.72 0.80 -9.63
CA ILE A 185 5.37 1.30 -9.38
C ILE A 185 5.36 2.82 -9.47
N LEU A 186 4.55 3.37 -10.37
CA LEU A 186 4.26 4.78 -10.41
C LEU A 186 3.10 5.11 -9.45
N LEU A 187 3.32 6.08 -8.58
CA LEU A 187 2.28 6.58 -7.67
C LEU A 187 1.57 7.77 -8.29
N SER A 188 0.29 7.59 -8.60
CA SER A 188 -0.54 8.54 -9.32
C SER A 188 -2.00 8.40 -8.95
N ALA A 189 -2.76 9.49 -9.03
CA ALA A 189 -4.22 9.46 -8.83
C ALA A 189 -4.95 8.65 -9.92
N GLN A 190 -4.32 8.42 -11.08
CA GLN A 190 -4.88 7.67 -12.21
C GLN A 190 -4.67 6.16 -12.08
N GLY A 191 -3.86 5.72 -11.09
CA GLY A 191 -3.50 4.33 -10.89
C GLY A 191 -4.65 3.46 -10.35
N ARG A 192 -4.40 2.15 -10.34
CA ARG A 192 -5.33 1.19 -9.71
C ARG A 192 -5.40 1.43 -8.20
N PRO A 193 -6.59 1.33 -7.58
CA PRO A 193 -6.72 1.52 -6.14
C PRO A 193 -5.86 0.54 -5.33
N PHE A 194 -5.03 1.07 -4.46
CA PHE A 194 -4.26 0.29 -3.48
C PHE A 194 -5.20 -0.19 -2.36
N ASN A 195 -5.12 -1.46 -2.04
CA ASN A 195 -5.90 -2.08 -0.98
C ASN A 195 -5.10 -3.19 -0.28
N GLN A 196 -5.67 -3.81 0.75
CA GLN A 196 -5.01 -4.84 1.54
C GLN A 196 -4.61 -6.08 0.72
N ALA A 197 -5.39 -6.45 -0.30
CA ALA A 197 -5.03 -7.56 -1.20
C ALA A 197 -3.79 -7.23 -2.01
N MET A 198 -3.69 -5.99 -2.53
CA MET A 198 -2.50 -5.51 -3.23
C MET A 198 -1.30 -5.44 -2.28
N ALA A 199 -1.48 -4.98 -1.03
CA ALA A 199 -0.39 -4.97 -0.05
C ALA A 199 0.16 -6.39 0.20
N ARG A 200 -0.71 -7.42 0.28
CA ARG A 200 -0.27 -8.83 0.39
C ARG A 200 0.47 -9.31 -0.85
N GLU A 201 0.02 -8.94 -2.05
CA GLU A 201 0.73 -9.26 -3.29
C GLU A 201 2.13 -8.63 -3.27
N LEU A 202 2.23 -7.35 -2.93
CA LEU A 202 3.51 -6.64 -2.85
C LEU A 202 4.44 -7.20 -1.78
N ALA A 203 3.92 -7.67 -0.65
CA ALA A 203 4.72 -8.29 0.42
C ALA A 203 5.38 -9.63 0.02
N THR A 204 5.03 -10.19 -1.15
CA THR A 204 5.68 -11.41 -1.69
C THR A 204 6.85 -11.12 -2.62
N LEU A 205 7.17 -9.84 -2.83
CA LEU A 205 8.26 -9.40 -3.69
C LEU A 205 9.55 -9.24 -2.88
N ASP A 206 10.68 -9.32 -3.57
CA ASP A 206 12.00 -9.07 -2.98
C ASP A 206 12.34 -7.57 -3.02
N ARG A 207 11.80 -6.85 -4.04
CA ARG A 207 12.10 -5.43 -4.24
C ARG A 207 10.92 -4.67 -4.85
N ILE A 208 10.67 -3.47 -4.30
CA ILE A 208 9.68 -2.52 -4.81
C ILE A 208 10.35 -1.18 -5.07
N VAL A 209 10.22 -0.66 -6.29
CA VAL A 209 10.65 0.68 -6.66
C VAL A 209 9.44 1.57 -6.82
N LEU A 210 9.35 2.63 -6.01
CA LEU A 210 8.25 3.59 -5.97
C LEU A 210 8.68 4.90 -6.64
N ILE A 211 8.02 5.31 -7.71
CA ILE A 211 8.23 6.59 -8.36
C ILE A 211 7.18 7.57 -7.83
N CYS A 212 7.63 8.63 -7.16
CA CYS A 212 6.76 9.68 -6.65
C CYS A 212 6.49 10.73 -7.74
N GLY A 213 5.29 10.69 -8.34
CA GLY A 213 4.84 11.73 -9.27
C GLY A 213 4.67 13.08 -8.56
N ARG A 214 4.90 14.18 -9.29
CA ARG A 214 4.71 15.55 -8.84
C ARG A 214 4.14 16.41 -9.99
N TYR A 215 3.62 17.58 -9.65
CA TYR A 215 3.01 18.51 -10.59
C TYR A 215 1.85 17.87 -11.36
N GLU A 216 1.83 17.97 -12.70
CA GLU A 216 0.82 17.29 -13.55
C GLU A 216 1.09 15.79 -13.74
N GLY A 217 2.23 15.30 -13.24
CA GLY A 217 2.60 13.90 -13.30
C GLY A 217 4.01 13.64 -13.82
N VAL A 218 4.20 12.44 -14.32
CA VAL A 218 5.43 11.92 -14.89
C VAL A 218 5.23 11.78 -16.41
N ASP A 219 6.27 12.00 -17.20
CA ASP A 219 6.20 11.72 -18.63
C ASP A 219 5.73 10.29 -18.89
N GLU A 220 4.67 10.12 -19.68
CA GLU A 220 3.98 8.85 -19.89
C GLU A 220 4.90 7.75 -20.45
N ARG A 221 5.98 8.13 -21.14
CA ARG A 221 6.97 7.18 -21.65
C ARG A 221 7.68 6.42 -20.53
N ILE A 222 7.83 7.02 -19.35
CA ILE A 222 8.36 6.32 -18.15
C ILE A 222 7.39 5.25 -17.70
N ASN A 223 6.11 5.55 -17.61
CA ASN A 223 5.08 4.57 -17.26
C ASN A 223 5.09 3.40 -18.26
N GLN A 224 5.07 3.70 -19.54
CA GLN A 224 5.04 2.70 -20.60
C GLN A 224 6.30 1.82 -20.67
N LEU A 225 7.48 2.41 -20.49
CA LEU A 225 8.75 1.72 -20.68
C LEU A 225 9.27 1.01 -19.41
N TYR A 226 8.99 1.56 -18.23
CA TYR A 226 9.64 1.12 -17.00
C TYR A 226 8.67 0.60 -15.92
N CYS A 227 7.46 1.18 -15.79
CA CYS A 227 6.58 0.85 -14.67
C CYS A 227 5.78 -0.43 -14.94
N ASP A 228 5.76 -1.33 -13.99
CA ASP A 228 4.97 -2.56 -14.06
C ASP A 228 3.51 -2.31 -13.70
N MET A 229 3.27 -1.28 -12.89
CA MET A 229 1.92 -0.84 -12.51
C MET A 229 1.91 0.64 -12.10
N GLU A 230 0.70 1.19 -12.07
CA GLU A 230 0.39 2.51 -11.54
C GLU A 230 -0.61 2.35 -10.39
N LEU A 231 -0.33 2.95 -9.22
CA LEU A 231 -1.13 2.82 -8.01
C LEU A 231 -1.64 4.16 -7.51
N SER A 232 -2.91 4.17 -7.09
CA SER A 232 -3.57 5.26 -6.37
C SER A 232 -3.92 4.83 -4.95
N ILE A 233 -3.73 5.70 -3.97
CA ILE A 233 -4.14 5.45 -2.57
C ILE A 233 -5.58 5.90 -2.27
N GLY A 234 -6.32 6.39 -3.26
CA GLY A 234 -7.73 6.78 -3.13
C GLY A 234 -8.18 7.82 -4.14
N ASP A 235 -9.48 8.07 -4.18
CA ASP A 235 -10.14 9.00 -5.12
C ASP A 235 -10.00 10.45 -4.64
N TYR A 236 -8.78 10.92 -4.49
CA TYR A 236 -8.44 12.31 -4.14
C TYR A 236 -7.05 12.65 -4.69
N VAL A 237 -6.81 13.95 -4.88
CA VAL A 237 -5.54 14.46 -5.38
C VAL A 237 -4.72 15.00 -4.21
N ILE A 238 -3.45 14.62 -4.15
CA ILE A 238 -2.45 15.13 -3.21
C ILE A 238 -1.32 15.81 -3.96
N SER A 239 -0.50 16.59 -3.25
CA SER A 239 0.55 17.41 -3.86
C SER A 239 1.71 16.61 -4.49
N GLY A 240 1.79 15.29 -4.23
CA GLY A 240 2.82 14.40 -4.79
C GLY A 240 2.81 13.02 -4.21
N GLY A 241 3.58 12.10 -4.81
CA GLY A 241 3.58 10.68 -4.52
C GLY A 241 4.23 10.28 -3.19
N GLU A 242 4.89 11.20 -2.45
CA GLU A 242 5.66 10.84 -1.26
C GLU A 242 4.79 10.30 -0.12
N LEU A 243 3.60 10.92 0.12
CA LEU A 243 2.65 10.37 1.10
C LEU A 243 2.11 9.01 0.67
N ALA A 244 1.85 8.85 -0.64
CA ALA A 244 1.42 7.56 -1.18
C ALA A 244 2.51 6.49 -1.01
N ALA A 245 3.78 6.85 -1.25
CA ALA A 245 4.92 5.95 -1.02
C ALA A 245 4.99 5.51 0.46
N ALA A 246 4.85 6.43 1.40
CA ALA A 246 4.86 6.12 2.82
C ALA A 246 3.72 5.16 3.21
N VAL A 247 2.49 5.38 2.68
CA VAL A 247 1.34 4.49 2.90
C VAL A 247 1.58 3.09 2.34
N VAL A 248 2.11 3.00 1.11
CA VAL A 248 2.40 1.70 0.47
C VAL A 248 3.48 0.95 1.24
N VAL A 249 4.57 1.62 1.64
CA VAL A 249 5.64 1.03 2.44
C VAL A 249 5.08 0.52 3.77
N ASP A 250 4.38 1.35 4.55
CA ASP A 250 3.85 0.97 5.87
C ASP A 250 2.89 -0.22 5.76
N ALA A 251 1.91 -0.16 4.85
CA ALA A 251 0.91 -1.20 4.68
C ALA A 251 1.51 -2.54 4.21
N THR A 252 2.55 -2.48 3.36
CA THR A 252 3.18 -3.69 2.80
C THR A 252 4.13 -4.33 3.81
N MET A 253 5.01 -3.54 4.45
CA MET A 253 6.01 -4.10 5.35
C MET A 253 5.41 -4.75 6.60
N ARG A 254 4.23 -4.31 7.08
CA ARG A 254 3.51 -4.95 8.19
C ARG A 254 3.15 -6.41 7.92
N LEU A 255 3.13 -6.82 6.66
CA LEU A 255 2.79 -8.17 6.21
C LEU A 255 4.02 -9.06 6.04
N ILE A 256 5.22 -8.51 6.21
CA ILE A 256 6.47 -9.27 6.16
C ILE A 256 6.64 -10.02 7.49
N PRO A 257 6.96 -11.34 7.44
CA PRO A 257 7.19 -12.13 8.64
C PRO A 257 8.23 -11.50 9.58
N GLY A 258 7.96 -11.48 10.88
CA GLY A 258 8.84 -10.91 11.90
C GLY A 258 8.69 -9.39 12.12
N VAL A 259 8.09 -8.64 11.21
CA VAL A 259 7.90 -7.19 11.36
C VAL A 259 6.88 -6.87 12.44
N LEU A 260 5.73 -7.56 12.48
CA LEU A 260 4.79 -7.43 13.60
C LEU A 260 5.22 -8.31 14.78
N GLY A 261 5.19 -7.76 15.97
CA GLY A 261 5.53 -8.52 17.19
C GLY A 261 4.55 -9.67 17.48
N ASN A 262 3.36 -9.62 16.92
CA ASN A 262 2.38 -10.70 16.90
C ASN A 262 1.91 -10.86 15.44
N GLU A 263 2.38 -11.89 14.76
CA GLU A 263 2.04 -12.17 13.35
C GLU A 263 0.54 -12.34 13.13
N ALA A 264 -0.17 -12.89 14.12
CA ALA A 264 -1.62 -13.02 14.08
C ALA A 264 -2.37 -11.68 14.00
N SER A 265 -1.73 -10.54 14.34
CA SER A 265 -2.37 -9.23 14.24
C SER A 265 -2.76 -8.87 12.81
N GLY A 266 -1.94 -9.22 11.81
CA GLY A 266 -2.23 -8.98 10.40
C GLY A 266 -3.36 -9.85 9.82
N GLU A 267 -3.69 -10.97 10.50
CA GLU A 267 -4.76 -11.90 10.07
C GLU A 267 -6.14 -11.47 10.60
N PHE A 268 -6.19 -10.89 11.81
CA PHE A 268 -7.44 -10.61 12.52
C PHE A 268 -7.93 -9.17 12.42
N GLU A 269 -7.19 -8.30 11.77
CA GLU A 269 -7.56 -6.90 11.53
C GLU A 269 -8.56 -6.72 10.37
N SER A 270 -9.05 -5.49 10.16
CA SER A 270 -9.89 -5.14 9.00
C SER A 270 -9.25 -5.60 7.70
N PHE A 271 -10.06 -6.16 6.79
CA PHE A 271 -9.62 -6.76 5.52
C PHE A 271 -8.70 -7.99 5.68
N GLY A 272 -8.63 -8.55 6.89
CA GLY A 272 -7.89 -9.77 7.20
C GLY A 272 -8.42 -10.99 6.45
N VAL A 273 -7.72 -12.11 6.52
CA VAL A 273 -8.10 -13.36 5.86
C VAL A 273 -9.34 -14.00 6.50
N ALA A 274 -10.00 -14.92 5.79
CA ALA A 274 -11.11 -15.69 6.33
C ALA A 274 -10.63 -16.75 7.32
N ASP A 275 -11.51 -17.15 8.26
CA ASP A 275 -11.20 -18.19 9.25
C ASP A 275 -10.71 -19.52 8.64
N ALA A 276 -11.22 -19.88 7.47
CA ALA A 276 -10.83 -21.10 6.76
C ALA A 276 -9.39 -21.06 6.22
N GLU A 277 -8.86 -19.85 6.01
CA GLU A 277 -7.49 -19.62 5.53
C GLU A 277 -6.51 -19.48 6.71
N ILE A 278 -7.03 -19.25 7.92
CA ILE A 278 -6.25 -19.24 9.14
C ILE A 278 -6.04 -20.70 9.52
N THR A 279 -4.94 -21.27 9.06
CA THR A 279 -4.55 -22.62 9.45
C THR A 279 -4.52 -22.70 10.96
N THR A 280 -5.25 -23.68 11.52
CA THR A 280 -5.11 -24.02 12.95
C THR A 280 -3.63 -24.22 13.22
N ALA A 281 -3.09 -23.45 14.16
CA ALA A 281 -1.71 -23.67 14.59
C ALA A 281 -1.52 -25.16 14.88
N GLU A 282 -0.35 -25.71 14.58
CA GLU A 282 -0.02 -27.13 14.78
C GLU A 282 -0.24 -27.60 16.23
N ASP A 283 -0.40 -26.65 17.16
CA ASP A 283 -0.68 -26.89 18.57
C ASP A 283 -2.15 -27.28 18.89
N GLY A 284 -3.04 -27.26 17.89
CA GLY A 284 -4.46 -27.62 18.06
C GLY A 284 -5.25 -26.68 18.97
N VAL A 285 -4.70 -25.55 19.40
CA VAL A 285 -5.39 -24.58 20.25
C VAL A 285 -6.38 -23.79 19.42
N PRO A 286 -7.71 -23.83 19.74
CA PRO A 286 -8.69 -23.01 19.04
C PRO A 286 -8.35 -21.53 19.23
N ARG A 287 -8.00 -20.83 18.17
CA ARG A 287 -7.79 -19.38 18.23
C ARG A 287 -9.12 -18.72 18.63
N SER A 288 -9.07 -17.86 19.63
CA SER A 288 -10.27 -17.20 20.20
C SER A 288 -10.81 -16.06 19.32
N GLN A 289 -10.23 -15.85 18.15
CA GLN A 289 -10.55 -14.74 17.25
C GLN A 289 -11.00 -15.27 15.89
N HIS A 290 -11.97 -14.59 15.28
CA HIS A 290 -12.36 -14.82 13.90
C HIS A 290 -11.56 -13.89 12.98
N GLY A 291 -11.06 -14.42 11.89
CA GLY A 291 -10.55 -13.60 10.79
C GLY A 291 -11.65 -12.67 10.27
N ALA A 292 -11.26 -11.48 9.81
CA ALA A 292 -12.24 -10.52 9.29
C ALA A 292 -12.91 -11.01 7.99
N GLY A 293 -12.25 -11.91 7.23
CA GLY A 293 -12.80 -12.44 5.97
C GLY A 293 -13.06 -11.36 4.95
N GLY A 294 -12.16 -10.35 4.88
CA GLY A 294 -12.32 -9.17 4.03
C GLY A 294 -13.25 -8.09 4.60
N LEU A 295 -13.87 -8.31 5.76
CA LEU A 295 -14.75 -7.34 6.42
C LEU A 295 -13.96 -6.34 7.29
N LEU A 296 -14.67 -5.38 7.88
CA LEU A 296 -14.12 -4.51 8.91
C LEU A 296 -14.01 -5.25 10.24
N ASP A 297 -13.03 -4.84 11.05
CA ASP A 297 -12.85 -5.37 12.38
C ASP A 297 -13.92 -4.87 13.37
N TYR A 298 -14.03 -5.56 14.52
CA TYR A 298 -14.94 -5.21 15.61
C TYR A 298 -14.37 -4.09 16.49
N PRO A 299 -15.20 -3.40 17.30
CA PRO A 299 -14.71 -2.38 18.24
C PRO A 299 -13.94 -3.00 19.41
N HIS A 300 -12.82 -2.39 19.79
CA HIS A 300 -11.99 -2.80 20.91
C HIS A 300 -12.27 -1.97 22.15
N TYR A 301 -12.21 -2.61 23.32
CA TYR A 301 -12.39 -1.98 24.63
C TYR A 301 -11.20 -2.32 25.52
N THR A 302 -10.77 -1.34 26.33
CA THR A 302 -9.70 -1.50 27.31
C THR A 302 -10.10 -0.92 28.68
N ARG A 303 -9.24 -0.97 29.66
CA ARG A 303 -9.43 -0.40 30.98
C ARG A 303 -9.45 1.14 30.94
N PRO A 304 -10.26 1.79 31.81
CA PRO A 304 -11.17 1.24 32.79
C PRO A 304 -12.45 0.64 32.17
N ALA A 305 -13.13 -0.25 32.92
CA ALA A 305 -14.38 -0.89 32.46
C ALA A 305 -15.53 0.10 32.20
N GLU A 306 -15.48 1.25 32.84
CA GLU A 306 -16.44 2.35 32.67
C GLU A 306 -15.68 3.66 32.45
N PHE A 307 -16.06 4.39 31.42
CA PHE A 307 -15.49 5.68 31.08
C PHE A 307 -16.58 6.63 30.55
N GLY A 308 -16.71 7.82 31.17
CA GLY A 308 -17.69 8.82 30.75
C GLY A 308 -19.15 8.34 30.81
N GLY A 309 -19.49 7.43 31.72
CA GLY A 309 -20.84 6.84 31.83
C GLY A 309 -21.11 5.71 30.84
N LEU A 310 -20.14 5.33 30.00
CA LEU A 310 -20.23 4.21 29.07
C LEU A 310 -19.43 3.02 29.63
N ARG A 311 -20.03 1.84 29.60
CA ARG A 311 -19.38 0.58 30.05
C ARG A 311 -18.96 -0.28 28.87
N ALA A 312 -17.81 -0.95 29.05
CA ALA A 312 -17.44 -2.02 28.14
C ALA A 312 -18.50 -3.15 28.16
N PRO A 313 -18.79 -3.79 27.01
CA PRO A 313 -19.78 -4.88 26.95
C PRO A 313 -19.47 -6.01 27.95
N GLU A 314 -20.49 -6.43 28.72
CA GLU A 314 -20.32 -7.47 29.75
C GLU A 314 -19.80 -8.80 29.19
N VAL A 315 -20.21 -9.15 27.97
CA VAL A 315 -19.73 -10.35 27.26
C VAL A 315 -18.20 -10.40 27.13
N LEU A 316 -17.53 -9.25 27.06
CA LEU A 316 -16.07 -9.17 26.97
C LEU A 316 -15.36 -9.37 28.33
N MET A 317 -16.09 -9.29 29.43
CA MET A 317 -15.54 -9.28 30.80
C MET A 317 -15.80 -10.60 31.56
N ASN A 318 -16.72 -11.44 31.09
CA ASN A 318 -17.18 -12.63 31.83
C ASN A 318 -16.40 -13.93 31.52
N GLY A 319 -15.42 -13.89 30.58
CA GLY A 319 -14.60 -15.05 30.24
C GLY A 319 -15.25 -16.11 29.36
N ASP A 320 -16.47 -15.86 28.86
CA ASP A 320 -17.14 -16.75 27.90
C ASP A 320 -16.56 -16.56 26.49
N HIS A 321 -15.55 -17.36 26.16
CA HIS A 321 -14.87 -17.28 24.86
C HIS A 321 -15.80 -17.53 23.67
N ALA A 322 -16.82 -18.35 23.82
CA ALA A 322 -17.80 -18.61 22.73
C ALA A 322 -18.68 -17.37 22.51
N GLY A 323 -19.22 -16.81 23.61
CA GLY A 323 -19.97 -15.56 23.58
C GLY A 323 -19.16 -14.39 23.04
N ILE A 324 -17.88 -14.26 23.44
CA ILE A 324 -16.96 -13.24 22.93
C ILE A 324 -16.77 -13.37 21.42
N ARG A 325 -16.50 -14.58 20.90
CA ARG A 325 -16.35 -14.81 19.47
C ARG A 325 -17.61 -14.41 18.69
N ARG A 326 -18.78 -14.86 19.14
CA ARG A 326 -20.04 -14.54 18.50
C ARG A 326 -20.31 -13.03 18.51
N TRP A 327 -20.08 -12.36 19.63
CA TRP A 327 -20.22 -10.91 19.75
C TRP A 327 -19.28 -10.16 18.78
N ARG A 328 -18.00 -10.56 18.74
CA ARG A 328 -17.02 -9.96 17.81
C ARG A 328 -17.47 -10.10 16.38
N ARG A 329 -17.95 -11.31 15.97
CA ARG A 329 -18.43 -11.53 14.61
C ARG A 329 -19.68 -10.70 14.28
N GLU A 330 -20.59 -10.59 15.20
CA GLU A 330 -21.76 -9.71 15.06
C GLU A 330 -21.34 -8.26 14.89
N GLN A 331 -20.37 -7.76 15.68
CA GLN A 331 -19.90 -6.39 15.55
C GLN A 331 -19.14 -6.13 14.24
N GLN A 332 -18.37 -7.09 13.73
CA GLN A 332 -17.77 -7.02 12.39
C GLN A 332 -18.83 -6.82 11.32
N LEU A 333 -19.87 -7.65 11.33
CA LEU A 333 -20.98 -7.57 10.37
C LEU A 333 -21.74 -6.25 10.49
N ARG A 334 -22.06 -5.83 11.70
CA ARG A 334 -22.77 -4.57 12.01
C ARG A 334 -21.98 -3.35 11.51
N LYS A 335 -20.70 -3.29 11.84
CA LYS A 335 -19.80 -2.20 11.44
C LYS A 335 -19.58 -2.18 9.93
N THR A 336 -19.43 -3.35 9.31
CA THR A 336 -19.28 -3.45 7.85
C THR A 336 -20.56 -3.04 7.13
N LEU A 337 -21.71 -3.46 7.59
CA LEU A 337 -23.00 -3.07 7.02
C LEU A 337 -23.22 -1.56 7.07
N ALA A 338 -22.82 -0.92 8.19
CA ALA A 338 -23.00 0.51 8.38
C ALA A 338 -22.02 1.37 7.55
N ASN A 339 -20.75 0.97 7.47
CA ASN A 339 -19.68 1.81 6.94
C ASN A 339 -19.18 1.40 5.55
N ARG A 340 -19.20 0.10 5.25
CA ARG A 340 -18.66 -0.47 4.00
C ARG A 340 -19.53 -1.65 3.52
N PRO A 341 -20.81 -1.40 3.20
CA PRO A 341 -21.74 -2.44 2.74
C PRO A 341 -21.28 -3.14 1.44
N ASP A 342 -20.44 -2.48 0.65
CA ASP A 342 -19.80 -3.02 -0.55
C ASP A 342 -18.97 -4.28 -0.25
N LEU A 343 -18.27 -4.34 0.89
CA LEU A 343 -17.46 -5.49 1.28
C LEU A 343 -18.27 -6.77 1.52
N LEU A 344 -19.53 -6.63 1.90
CA LEU A 344 -20.43 -7.78 2.11
C LEU A 344 -20.76 -8.51 0.81
N GLN A 345 -20.66 -7.84 -0.35
CA GLN A 345 -20.96 -8.45 -1.65
C GLN A 345 -19.89 -9.46 -2.08
N GLY A 346 -18.62 -9.22 -1.71
CA GLY A 346 -17.48 -10.09 -2.02
C GLY A 346 -17.11 -11.07 -0.91
N ALA A 347 -17.73 -10.96 0.28
CA ALA A 347 -17.35 -11.77 1.43
C ALA A 347 -17.94 -13.18 1.40
N THR A 348 -17.14 -14.15 1.83
CA THR A 348 -17.60 -15.53 2.04
C THR A 348 -18.31 -15.63 3.40
N LEU A 349 -19.63 -15.44 3.40
CA LEU A 349 -20.45 -15.48 4.61
C LEU A 349 -20.95 -16.89 4.91
N SER A 350 -20.78 -17.34 6.16
CA SER A 350 -21.33 -18.58 6.68
C SER A 350 -22.88 -18.52 6.78
N LYS A 351 -23.53 -19.65 7.04
CA LYS A 351 -24.99 -19.68 7.33
C LYS A 351 -25.32 -18.88 8.60
N GLU A 352 -24.44 -18.89 9.57
CA GLU A 352 -24.60 -18.15 10.83
C GLU A 352 -24.43 -16.64 10.62
N ASP A 353 -23.45 -16.23 9.82
CA ASP A 353 -23.26 -14.82 9.44
C ASP A 353 -24.49 -14.24 8.75
N ARG A 354 -25.11 -15.00 7.85
CA ARG A 354 -26.32 -14.55 7.13
C ARG A 354 -27.50 -14.33 8.08
N LYS A 355 -27.68 -15.23 9.05
CA LYS A 355 -28.73 -15.08 10.09
C LYS A 355 -28.46 -13.86 10.97
N LEU A 356 -27.20 -13.64 11.38
CA LEU A 356 -26.83 -12.46 12.14
C LEU A 356 -27.09 -11.18 11.34
N LEU A 357 -26.74 -11.18 10.05
CA LEU A 357 -26.93 -10.04 9.18
C LEU A 357 -28.41 -9.70 8.95
N GLU A 358 -29.27 -10.71 8.81
CA GLU A 358 -30.73 -10.53 8.76
C GLU A 358 -31.25 -9.90 10.05
N ALA A 359 -30.87 -10.43 11.22
CA ALA A 359 -31.25 -9.85 12.50
C ALA A 359 -30.81 -8.40 12.68
N ILE A 360 -29.57 -8.07 12.27
CA ILE A 360 -29.03 -6.71 12.32
C ILE A 360 -29.82 -5.76 11.41
N ARG A 361 -30.29 -6.23 10.25
CA ARG A 361 -31.12 -5.42 9.33
C ARG A 361 -32.50 -5.16 9.89
N ASP A 362 -33.10 -6.16 10.53
CA ASP A 362 -34.42 -6.04 11.13
C ASP A 362 -34.43 -5.11 12.34
N GLU A 363 -33.33 -5.03 13.11
CA GLU A 363 -33.16 -4.07 14.20
C GLU A 363 -33.00 -2.61 13.72
N ALA A 364 -32.57 -2.41 12.48
CA ALA A 364 -32.31 -1.07 11.91
C ALA A 364 -33.53 -0.43 11.23
N VAL A 365 -34.66 -1.15 11.12
CA VAL A 365 -35.96 -0.72 10.59
C VAL A 365 -36.88 -0.32 11.73
#